data_2d9137b8af393e1916b8da9e0ca4b297
#
_entry.id   2d9137b8af393e1916b8da9e0ca4b297
#
_cell.length_a   1.000
_cell.length_b   1.000
_cell.length_c   1.000
_cell.angle_alpha   90.00
_cell.angle_beta   90.00
_cell.angle_gamma   90.00
#
_symmetry.space_group_name_H-M   'P 1'
#
loop_
_entity.id
_entity.type
_entity.pdbx_description
1 polymer ?
#
loop_
_entity_poly.entity_id
_entity_poly.type
_entity_poly.pdbx_seq_one_letter_code
_entity_poly.pdbx_strand_id
1 'polypeptide(L)'
;RPVGVDIEHTKRMSYKVAKRIMRKAQLDRLEGFENESDAFQIELAKYWTQYEAIMKLVGTGFSGELDDRTMEAYEKRVVFRELEDYVIAVVTK
;
A
#
# COMPACT_ATOMS: atom_id res chain seq x y z
N ARG A 1 4.15 11.97 18.05
CA ARG A 1 4.91 11.16 17.11
C ARG A 1 4.20 11.13 15.75
N PRO A 2 4.90 11.45 14.66
CA PRO A 2 4.26 11.42 13.34
C PRO A 2 3.77 10.03 12.96
N VAL A 3 2.62 10.00 12.32
CA VAL A 3 2.00 8.76 11.88
C VAL A 3 1.34 9.00 10.52
N GLY A 4 1.42 8.00 9.66
CA GLY A 4 0.69 7.99 8.40
C GLY A 4 -0.39 6.94 8.44
N VAL A 5 -1.59 7.30 7.99
CA VAL A 5 -2.74 6.40 7.99
C VAL A 5 -3.47 6.52 6.67
N ASP A 6 -3.88 5.38 6.14
CA ASP A 6 -4.75 5.36 4.98
C ASP A 6 -5.76 4.23 5.12
N ILE A 7 -6.92 4.40 4.52
CA ILE A 7 -7.98 3.40 4.50
C ILE A 7 -8.56 3.31 3.09
N GLU A 8 -8.72 2.11 2.60
CA GLU A 8 -9.25 1.89 1.25
C GLU A 8 -10.26 0.75 1.24
N HIS A 9 -11.26 0.88 0.38
CA HIS A 9 -12.25 -0.14 0.15
C HIS A 9 -11.66 -1.19 -0.79
N THR A 10 -11.62 -2.44 -0.35
CA THR A 10 -10.95 -3.51 -1.11
C THR A 10 -11.55 -3.73 -2.49
N LYS A 11 -12.87 -3.66 -2.59
CA LYS A 11 -13.56 -3.93 -3.85
C LYS A 11 -13.48 -2.80 -4.87
N ARG A 12 -13.04 -1.63 -4.42
CA ARG A 12 -12.92 -0.45 -5.29
C ARG A 12 -11.52 -0.21 -5.79
N MET A 13 -10.59 -1.07 -5.39
CA MET A 13 -9.20 -0.89 -5.77
C MET A 13 -9.00 -1.26 -7.23
N SER A 14 -8.43 -0.35 -8.01
CA SER A 14 -8.15 -0.58 -9.41
C SER A 14 -6.71 -1.04 -9.60
N TYR A 15 -6.53 -2.21 -10.18
CA TYR A 15 -5.20 -2.71 -10.51
C TYR A 15 -4.48 -1.76 -11.47
N LYS A 16 -5.20 -1.23 -12.45
CA LYS A 16 -4.63 -0.31 -13.43
C LYS A 16 -4.02 0.92 -12.77
N VAL A 17 -4.68 1.43 -11.74
CA VAL A 17 -4.18 2.59 -11.00
C VAL A 17 -3.06 2.19 -10.05
N ALA A 18 -3.29 1.14 -9.26
CA ALA A 18 -2.35 0.72 -8.24
C ALA A 18 -1.00 0.26 -8.80
N LYS A 19 -0.99 -0.36 -9.96
CA LYS A 19 0.25 -0.87 -10.54
C LYS A 19 1.28 0.22 -10.80
N ARG A 20 0.83 1.48 -10.89
CA ARG A 20 1.72 2.60 -11.14
C ARG A 20 2.71 2.84 -10.00
N ILE A 21 2.34 2.43 -8.80
CA ILE A 21 3.19 2.65 -7.62
C ILE A 21 3.83 1.35 -7.13
N MET A 22 3.58 0.25 -7.80
CA MET A 22 4.05 -1.06 -7.36
C MET A 22 5.40 -1.39 -7.98
N ARG A 23 6.26 -1.97 -7.16
CA ARG A 23 7.55 -2.46 -7.62
C ARG A 23 7.39 -3.83 -8.24
N LYS A 24 8.37 -4.25 -9.02
CA LYS A 24 8.34 -5.54 -9.71
C LYS A 24 8.06 -6.70 -8.76
N ALA A 25 8.69 -6.70 -7.58
CA ALA A 25 8.49 -7.78 -6.62
C ALA A 25 7.04 -7.88 -6.16
N GLN A 26 6.36 -6.73 -6.00
CA GLN A 26 4.96 -6.70 -5.62
C GLN A 26 4.06 -7.19 -6.75
N LEU A 27 4.35 -6.76 -7.98
CA LEU A 27 3.61 -7.22 -9.15
C LEU A 27 3.75 -8.72 -9.32
N ASP A 28 4.97 -9.25 -9.16
CA ASP A 28 5.21 -10.69 -9.26
C ASP A 28 4.42 -11.45 -8.19
N ARG A 29 4.32 -10.91 -6.99
CA ARG A 29 3.56 -11.55 -5.92
C ARG A 29 2.07 -11.60 -6.25
N LEU A 30 1.55 -10.53 -6.86
CA LEU A 30 0.13 -10.51 -7.24
C LEU A 30 -0.19 -11.57 -8.29
N GLU A 31 0.76 -11.91 -9.14
CA GLU A 31 0.55 -12.94 -10.15
C GLU A 31 0.24 -14.32 -9.55
N GLY A 32 0.61 -14.52 -8.28
CA GLY A 32 0.31 -15.76 -7.57
C GLY A 32 -1.14 -15.86 -7.12
N PHE A 33 -1.90 -14.80 -7.21
CA PHE A 33 -3.31 -14.80 -6.84
C PHE A 33 -4.18 -14.97 -8.07
N GLU A 34 -5.34 -15.60 -7.88
CA GLU A 34 -6.32 -15.67 -8.95
C GLU A 34 -6.81 -14.25 -9.25
N ASN A 35 -6.82 -13.91 -10.55
CA ASN A 35 -7.19 -12.56 -10.98
C ASN A 35 -8.61 -12.20 -10.48
N GLU A 36 -8.74 -11.00 -9.92
CA GLU A 36 -10.00 -10.47 -9.40
C GLU A 36 -10.60 -11.26 -8.24
N SER A 37 -9.85 -12.21 -7.66
CA SER A 37 -10.30 -12.89 -6.45
C SER A 37 -10.30 -11.91 -5.27
N ASP A 38 -11.02 -12.29 -4.20
CA ASP A 38 -11.02 -11.47 -2.98
C ASP A 38 -9.61 -11.32 -2.42
N ALA A 39 -8.83 -12.40 -2.45
CA ALA A 39 -7.44 -12.37 -1.98
C ALA A 39 -6.60 -11.42 -2.82
N PHE A 40 -6.79 -11.41 -4.13
CA PHE A 40 -6.10 -10.49 -5.03
C PHE A 40 -6.44 -9.04 -4.67
N GLN A 41 -7.73 -8.75 -4.50
CA GLN A 41 -8.18 -7.40 -4.19
C GLN A 41 -7.67 -6.92 -2.83
N ILE A 42 -7.63 -7.79 -1.84
CA ILE A 42 -7.12 -7.44 -0.51
C ILE A 42 -5.62 -7.14 -0.61
N GLU A 43 -4.86 -7.97 -1.30
CA GLU A 43 -3.42 -7.74 -1.45
C GLU A 43 -3.15 -6.44 -2.19
N LEU A 44 -3.90 -6.18 -3.25
CA LEU A 44 -3.79 -4.95 -4.02
C LEU A 44 -4.07 -3.73 -3.14
N ALA A 45 -5.13 -3.80 -2.34
CA ALA A 45 -5.49 -2.72 -1.43
C ALA A 45 -4.39 -2.48 -0.39
N LYS A 46 -3.74 -3.56 0.08
CA LYS A 46 -2.63 -3.42 1.03
C LYS A 46 -1.46 -2.66 0.42
N TYR A 47 -1.10 -2.96 -0.82
CA TYR A 47 0.00 -2.24 -1.48
C TYR A 47 -0.34 -0.76 -1.64
N TRP A 48 -1.57 -0.48 -2.04
CA TRP A 48 -1.99 0.91 -2.22
C TRP A 48 -2.06 1.68 -0.91
N THR A 49 -2.71 1.10 0.11
CA THR A 49 -2.86 1.78 1.40
C THR A 49 -1.53 2.02 2.08
N GLN A 50 -0.59 1.07 1.99
CA GLN A 50 0.70 1.29 2.60
C GLN A 50 1.46 2.41 1.88
N TYR A 51 1.37 2.46 0.56
CA TYR A 51 1.99 3.53 -0.20
C TYR A 51 1.44 4.89 0.24
N GLU A 52 0.11 5.02 0.28
CA GLU A 52 -0.54 6.27 0.67
C GLU A 52 -0.21 6.66 2.12
N ALA A 53 -0.21 5.68 3.03
CA ALA A 53 0.12 5.95 4.43
C ALA A 53 1.55 6.44 4.57
N ILE A 54 2.49 5.82 3.85
CA ILE A 54 3.88 6.24 3.88
C ILE A 54 4.05 7.64 3.31
N MET A 55 3.39 7.93 2.19
CA MET A 55 3.47 9.25 1.58
C MET A 55 2.91 10.32 2.50
N LYS A 56 1.83 10.02 3.23
CA LYS A 56 1.29 10.94 4.23
C LYS A 56 2.25 11.16 5.38
N LEU A 57 2.96 10.11 5.78
CA LEU A 57 3.93 10.21 6.87
C LEU A 57 5.12 11.09 6.49
N VAL A 58 5.66 10.93 5.28
CA VAL A 58 6.82 11.72 4.86
C VAL A 58 6.45 13.16 4.57
N GLY A 59 5.15 13.44 4.44
CA GLY A 59 4.65 14.80 4.44
C GLY A 59 4.62 15.48 3.09
N THR A 60 4.00 16.66 3.08
CA THR A 60 3.75 17.42 1.86
C THR A 60 4.97 18.19 1.37
N GLY A 61 5.99 18.32 2.18
CA GLY A 61 7.23 19.01 1.77
C GLY A 61 8.16 18.13 0.95
N PHE A 62 7.85 16.85 0.84
CA PHE A 62 8.68 15.94 0.09
C PHE A 62 8.51 16.15 -1.41
N SER A 63 9.60 16.43 -2.09
CA SER A 63 9.57 16.61 -3.54
C SER A 63 10.38 15.49 -4.18
N GLY A 64 9.72 14.65 -4.93
CA GLY A 64 10.34 13.52 -5.59
C GLY A 64 9.89 12.20 -5.01
N GLU A 65 10.43 11.12 -5.54
CA GLU A 65 10.06 9.79 -5.12
C GLU A 65 11.04 9.25 -4.08
N LEU A 66 10.52 8.47 -3.15
CA LEU A 66 11.37 7.72 -2.25
C LEU A 66 12.06 6.61 -3.03
N ASP A 67 13.34 6.39 -2.77
CA ASP A 67 14.00 5.26 -3.39
C ASP A 67 13.47 3.94 -2.81
N ASP A 68 13.71 2.84 -3.51
CA ASP A 68 13.18 1.54 -3.12
C ASP A 68 13.64 1.11 -1.73
N ARG A 69 14.88 1.39 -1.39
CA ARG A 69 15.43 1.01 -0.08
C ARG A 69 14.70 1.73 1.05
N THR A 70 14.49 3.03 0.89
CA THR A 70 13.78 3.82 1.89
C THR A 70 12.33 3.38 2.00
N MET A 71 11.68 3.15 0.86
CA MET A 71 10.32 2.68 0.84
C MET A 71 10.19 1.33 1.55
N GLU A 72 11.08 0.39 1.27
CA GLU A 72 11.07 -0.92 1.92
C GLU A 72 11.24 -0.80 3.44
N ALA A 73 12.10 0.12 3.89
CA ALA A 73 12.29 0.34 5.32
C ALA A 73 11.00 0.79 6.00
N TYR A 74 10.25 1.69 5.36
CA TYR A 74 8.94 2.11 5.89
C TYR A 74 7.93 0.98 5.82
N GLU A 75 7.91 0.23 4.74
CA GLU A 75 6.96 -0.88 4.58
C GLU A 75 7.05 -1.89 5.71
N LYS A 76 8.24 -2.11 6.24
CA LYS A 76 8.45 -3.03 7.37
C LYS A 76 7.81 -2.53 8.66
N ARG A 77 7.49 -1.24 8.72
CA ARG A 77 6.87 -0.62 9.90
C ARG A 77 5.36 -0.50 9.77
N VAL A 78 4.82 -0.81 8.60
CA VAL A 78 3.38 -0.69 8.37
C VAL A 78 2.65 -1.79 9.11
N VAL A 79 1.60 -1.41 9.80
CA VAL A 79 0.69 -2.36 10.44
C VAL A 79 -0.62 -2.27 9.69
N PHE A 80 -1.12 -3.40 9.26
CA PHE A 80 -2.39 -3.49 8.55
C PHE A 80 -3.49 -3.98 9.46
N ARG A 81 -4.70 -3.51 9.18
CA ARG A 81 -5.90 -4.04 9.79
C ARG A 81 -6.93 -4.25 8.69
N GLU A 82 -7.48 -5.45 8.65
CA GLU A 82 -8.51 -5.78 7.68
C GLU A 82 -9.86 -5.76 8.37
N LEU A 83 -10.76 -4.95 7.84
CA LEU A 83 -12.15 -4.95 8.21
C LEU A 83 -12.90 -5.52 7.02
N GLU A 84 -14.16 -5.85 7.18
CA GLU A 84 -14.94 -6.58 6.17
C GLU A 84 -14.63 -6.18 4.73
N ASP A 85 -14.79 -4.91 4.38
CA ASP A 85 -14.55 -4.42 3.02
C ASP A 85 -13.45 -3.37 2.95
N TYR A 86 -12.64 -3.24 3.99
CA TYR A 86 -11.64 -2.19 4.07
C TYR A 86 -10.30 -2.72 4.54
N VAL A 87 -9.25 -2.07 4.08
CA VAL A 87 -7.89 -2.26 4.60
C VAL A 87 -7.43 -0.92 5.15
N ILE A 88 -6.88 -0.96 6.35
CA ILE A 88 -6.29 0.22 6.99
C ILE A 88 -4.80 -0.04 7.12
N ALA A 89 -3.99 0.93 6.75
CA ALA A 89 -2.55 0.87 6.94
C ALA A 89 -2.13 2.00 7.88
N VAL A 90 -1.30 1.67 8.86
CA VAL A 90 -0.75 2.64 9.80
C VAL A 90 0.75 2.48 9.82
N VAL A 91 1.46 3.57 9.65
CA VAL A 91 2.91 3.55 9.69
C VAL A 91 3.42 4.67 10.59
N THR A 92 4.44 4.37 11.40
CA THR A 92 5.09 5.36 12.25
C THR A 92 6.51 5.62 11.76
N LYS A 93 7.01 6.78 12.10
CA LYS A 93 8.35 7.18 11.71
C LYS A 93 9.43 6.47 12.52
#